data_1d1b33c7e3903e08f6c696d7440a0ef7
#
_entry.id   1d1b33c7e3903e08f6c696d7440a0ef7
#
_cell.length_a   1.000
_cell.length_b   1.000
_cell.length_c   1.000
_cell.angle_alpha   90.00
_cell.angle_beta   90.00
_cell.angle_gamma   90.00
#
_symmetry.space_group_name_H-M   'P 1'
#
loop_
_entity.id
_entity.type
_entity.pdbx_description
1 polymer ?
#
loop_
_entity_poly.entity_id
_entity_poly.type
_entity_poly.pdbx_seq_one_letter_code
_entity_poly.pdbx_strand_id
1 'polypeptide(L)'
;FDIFRSEGALNRWTTPENLLQPINSPANDLYPFVNISGEQGYFTSNRKSENNVKNKTCCNDLYRWDKHLPKVPTQKVVEQKAKFNPVFDLPIALYFHNDEPNPGSVSPTTEKSYQECYKQYRLLSNQYKANTTRGLADSLEGPALEKMEAFFKEKIDKGMIKLDLLAEYLLEQAHAGKQITLHVRGYASALHETEYNYILSERRIVSLENYLKTWQNGRLQPYF
;
A
#
# COMPACT_ATOMS: atom_id res chain seq x y z
N PHE A 1 -14.70 -23.58 -5.61
CA PHE A 1 -15.64 -24.39 -4.80
C PHE A 1 -16.84 -23.55 -4.43
N ASP A 2 -18.05 -24.18 -4.49
CA ASP A 2 -19.32 -23.52 -4.20
C ASP A 2 -20.05 -24.25 -3.06
N ILE A 3 -20.92 -23.53 -2.37
CA ILE A 3 -21.77 -24.04 -1.30
C ILE A 3 -23.12 -24.43 -1.88
N PHE A 4 -23.54 -25.67 -1.60
CA PHE A 4 -24.83 -26.21 -2.01
C PHE A 4 -25.67 -26.54 -0.77
N ARG A 5 -26.99 -26.46 -0.91
CA ARG A 5 -27.96 -26.84 0.10
C ARG A 5 -28.76 -28.04 -0.36
N SER A 6 -28.95 -29.00 0.55
CA SER A 6 -29.91 -30.12 0.38
C SER A 6 -30.70 -30.29 1.66
N GLU A 7 -31.96 -30.61 1.55
CA GLU A 7 -32.83 -30.86 2.69
C GLU A 7 -33.19 -32.35 2.75
N GLY A 8 -33.24 -32.88 3.95
CA GLY A 8 -33.60 -34.26 4.13
C GLY A 8 -33.20 -34.85 5.47
N ALA A 9 -33.48 -36.16 5.64
CA ALA A 9 -33.08 -36.91 6.80
C ALA A 9 -32.78 -38.37 6.41
N LEU A 10 -31.85 -38.97 7.11
CA LEU A 10 -31.40 -40.35 6.90
C LEU A 10 -30.90 -40.53 5.44
N ASN A 11 -31.59 -41.32 4.64
CA ASN A 11 -31.21 -41.65 3.25
C ASN A 11 -32.09 -40.93 2.21
N ARG A 12 -32.82 -39.89 2.57
CA ARG A 12 -33.72 -39.13 1.70
C ARG A 12 -33.31 -37.66 1.70
N TRP A 13 -32.60 -37.26 0.69
CA TRP A 13 -32.13 -35.89 0.49
C TRP A 13 -32.69 -35.32 -0.81
N THR A 14 -33.03 -34.05 -0.83
CA THR A 14 -33.35 -33.34 -2.07
C THR A 14 -32.10 -33.20 -2.94
N THR A 15 -32.32 -32.97 -4.23
CA THR A 15 -31.22 -32.59 -5.13
C THR A 15 -30.53 -31.36 -4.58
N PRO A 16 -29.16 -31.32 -4.50
CA PRO A 16 -28.44 -30.16 -4.02
C PRO A 16 -28.67 -28.93 -4.90
N GLU A 17 -29.03 -27.83 -4.26
CA GLU A 17 -29.20 -26.53 -4.91
C GLU A 17 -27.99 -25.62 -4.64
N ASN A 18 -27.44 -25.01 -5.69
CA ASN A 18 -26.39 -23.99 -5.54
C ASN A 18 -26.98 -22.75 -4.88
N LEU A 19 -26.32 -22.24 -3.82
CA LEU A 19 -26.83 -21.09 -3.07
C LEU A 19 -26.68 -19.75 -3.83
N LEU A 20 -26.05 -19.75 -4.97
CA LEU A 20 -25.87 -18.57 -5.83
C LEU A 20 -25.29 -17.35 -5.09
N GLN A 21 -25.28 -16.21 -5.75
CA GLN A 21 -24.88 -14.95 -5.13
C GLN A 21 -25.94 -14.45 -4.14
N PRO A 22 -25.57 -13.86 -3.02
CA PRO A 22 -24.19 -13.42 -2.65
C PRO A 22 -23.34 -14.45 -1.90
N ILE A 23 -23.87 -15.65 -1.63
CA ILE A 23 -23.14 -16.68 -0.87
C ILE A 23 -22.02 -17.24 -1.73
N ASN A 24 -22.32 -17.79 -2.88
CA ASN A 24 -21.34 -18.24 -3.84
C ASN A 24 -20.82 -17.09 -4.73
N SER A 25 -19.55 -17.16 -5.11
CA SER A 25 -18.84 -16.18 -5.92
C SER A 25 -17.93 -16.88 -6.92
N PRO A 26 -17.27 -16.17 -7.86
CA PRO A 26 -16.24 -16.76 -8.71
C PRO A 26 -14.98 -17.24 -7.96
N ALA A 27 -14.92 -17.08 -6.65
CA ALA A 27 -13.84 -17.52 -5.79
C ALA A 27 -14.17 -18.87 -5.12
N ASN A 28 -13.33 -19.33 -4.19
CA ASN A 28 -13.61 -20.53 -3.40
C ASN A 28 -14.45 -20.15 -2.17
N ASP A 29 -15.63 -20.70 -2.07
CA ASP A 29 -16.57 -20.48 -0.97
C ASP A 29 -16.72 -21.81 -0.22
N LEU A 30 -16.31 -21.83 1.06
CA LEU A 30 -16.04 -23.06 1.81
C LEU A 30 -16.57 -22.97 3.26
N TYR A 31 -16.68 -24.13 3.88
CA TYR A 31 -16.94 -24.30 5.32
C TYR A 31 -18.19 -23.53 5.80
N PRO A 32 -19.38 -23.80 5.22
CA PRO A 32 -20.59 -23.11 5.63
C PRO A 32 -21.01 -23.59 7.03
N PHE A 33 -21.42 -22.64 7.86
CA PHE A 33 -22.15 -22.86 9.09
C PHE A 33 -23.46 -22.09 9.02
N VAL A 34 -24.56 -22.73 9.38
CA VAL A 34 -25.91 -22.12 9.36
C VAL A 34 -26.55 -22.34 10.73
N ASN A 35 -27.20 -21.30 11.26
CA ASN A 35 -27.94 -21.42 12.51
C ASN A 35 -29.18 -22.33 12.34
N ILE A 36 -29.76 -22.75 13.45
CA ILE A 36 -30.89 -23.67 13.48
C ILE A 36 -32.11 -23.15 12.68
N SER A 37 -32.33 -21.84 12.65
CA SER A 37 -33.43 -21.23 11.89
C SER A 37 -33.16 -21.19 10.38
N GLY A 38 -31.93 -21.40 9.93
CA GLY A 38 -31.55 -21.28 8.53
C GLY A 38 -31.52 -19.85 7.99
N GLU A 39 -31.53 -18.85 8.87
CA GLU A 39 -31.66 -17.43 8.50
C GLU A 39 -30.36 -16.67 8.58
N GLN A 40 -29.38 -17.18 9.31
CA GLN A 40 -28.04 -16.60 9.48
C GLN A 40 -26.98 -17.68 9.34
N GLY A 41 -25.85 -17.31 8.80
CA GLY A 41 -24.73 -18.23 8.67
C GLY A 41 -23.40 -17.54 8.44
N TYR A 42 -22.37 -18.34 8.47
CA TYR A 42 -20.99 -17.94 8.19
C TYR A 42 -20.40 -18.89 7.17
N PHE A 43 -19.48 -18.40 6.37
CA PHE A 43 -18.67 -19.21 5.46
C PHE A 43 -17.33 -18.52 5.24
N THR A 44 -16.36 -19.25 4.71
CA THR A 44 -15.07 -18.67 4.36
C THR A 44 -14.96 -18.51 2.85
N SER A 45 -14.30 -17.44 2.41
CA SER A 45 -14.07 -17.18 1.00
C SER A 45 -12.78 -16.46 0.75
N ASN A 46 -12.10 -16.81 -0.36
CA ASN A 46 -10.95 -16.04 -0.85
C ASN A 46 -11.34 -15.01 -1.92
N ARG A 47 -12.63 -14.62 -1.96
CA ARG A 47 -13.10 -13.52 -2.81
C ARG A 47 -12.38 -12.22 -2.48
N LYS A 48 -12.19 -11.38 -3.47
CA LYS A 48 -11.65 -10.04 -3.25
C LYS A 48 -12.63 -9.25 -2.39
N SER A 49 -12.17 -8.75 -1.25
CA SER A 49 -12.89 -7.74 -0.48
C SER A 49 -12.35 -6.36 -0.84
N GLU A 50 -13.19 -5.34 -0.71
CA GLU A 50 -12.79 -3.95 -0.98
C GLU A 50 -11.61 -3.49 -0.10
N ASN A 51 -11.40 -4.17 1.02
CA ASN A 51 -10.40 -3.83 2.03
C ASN A 51 -9.08 -4.60 1.92
N ASN A 52 -8.95 -5.60 1.03
CA ASN A 52 -7.74 -6.42 0.95
C ASN A 52 -7.36 -6.75 -0.49
N VAL A 53 -6.18 -6.29 -0.90
CA VAL A 53 -5.52 -6.76 -2.13
C VAL A 53 -4.92 -8.14 -1.85
N LYS A 54 -5.69 -9.19 -2.14
CA LYS A 54 -5.23 -10.57 -1.97
C LYS A 54 -4.56 -11.09 -3.24
N ASN A 55 -3.47 -11.81 -3.08
CA ASN A 55 -2.92 -12.65 -4.14
C ASN A 55 -3.88 -13.82 -4.42
N LYS A 56 -3.91 -14.31 -5.67
CA LYS A 56 -4.85 -15.32 -6.20
C LYS A 56 -4.98 -16.62 -5.37
N THR A 57 -4.09 -16.89 -4.44
CA THR A 57 -4.00 -18.16 -3.69
C THR A 57 -3.96 -18.01 -2.18
N CYS A 58 -4.02 -16.79 -1.64
CA CYS A 58 -3.94 -16.57 -0.20
C CYS A 58 -5.30 -16.30 0.43
N CYS A 59 -5.45 -16.92 1.57
CA CYS A 59 -6.23 -16.47 2.73
C CYS A 59 -7.75 -16.36 2.50
N ASN A 60 -8.48 -17.23 3.17
CA ASN A 60 -9.92 -17.13 3.27
C ASN A 60 -10.30 -16.14 4.39
N ASP A 61 -11.24 -15.25 4.10
CA ASP A 61 -11.89 -14.41 5.10
C ASP A 61 -13.19 -15.07 5.56
N LEU A 62 -13.62 -14.73 6.76
CA LEU A 62 -14.91 -15.14 7.30
C LEU A 62 -15.98 -14.15 6.85
N TYR A 63 -17.04 -14.67 6.20
CA TYR A 63 -18.21 -13.92 5.76
C TYR A 63 -19.41 -14.33 6.58
N ARG A 64 -20.26 -13.36 6.92
CA ARG A 64 -21.57 -13.56 7.52
C ARG A 64 -22.66 -13.24 6.50
N TRP A 65 -23.70 -14.06 6.43
CA TRP A 65 -24.92 -13.75 5.74
C TRP A 65 -26.11 -13.76 6.70
N ASP A 66 -27.12 -12.95 6.39
CA ASP A 66 -28.34 -12.82 7.18
C ASP A 66 -29.51 -12.49 6.24
N LYS A 67 -30.56 -13.29 6.24
CA LYS A 67 -31.74 -13.09 5.39
C LYS A 67 -32.54 -11.83 5.73
N HIS A 68 -32.45 -11.38 6.97
CA HIS A 68 -33.23 -10.27 7.50
C HIS A 68 -32.47 -8.94 7.53
N LEU A 69 -31.15 -8.95 7.28
CA LEU A 69 -30.46 -7.69 7.12
C LEU A 69 -31.05 -7.01 5.87
N PRO A 70 -31.60 -5.80 5.99
CA PRO A 70 -31.92 -5.02 4.82
C PRO A 70 -30.65 -4.98 3.98
N LYS A 71 -30.78 -5.17 2.65
CA LYS A 71 -29.68 -4.88 1.74
C LYS A 71 -29.29 -3.45 2.07
N VAL A 72 -28.23 -3.31 2.88
CA VAL A 72 -27.65 -2.01 3.12
C VAL A 72 -27.35 -1.52 1.71
N PRO A 73 -28.00 -0.43 1.23
CA PRO A 73 -27.60 0.13 -0.03
C PRO A 73 -26.10 0.28 0.15
N THR A 74 -25.34 -0.25 -0.80
CA THR A 74 -23.91 -0.04 -0.85
C THR A 74 -23.80 1.48 -0.90
N GLN A 75 -23.80 2.12 0.26
CA GLN A 75 -23.26 3.45 0.34
C GLN A 75 -21.87 3.21 -0.27
N LYS A 76 -21.68 3.72 -1.49
CA LYS A 76 -20.36 4.04 -1.92
C LYS A 76 -19.79 4.75 -0.69
N VAL A 77 -18.98 4.04 0.08
CA VAL A 77 -18.07 4.69 1.00
C VAL A 77 -17.31 5.57 0.03
N VAL A 78 -17.72 6.82 -0.03
CA VAL A 78 -16.87 7.85 -0.59
C VAL A 78 -15.70 7.76 0.35
N GLU A 79 -14.67 7.00 -0.07
CA GLU A 79 -13.39 7.03 0.61
C GLU A 79 -13.12 8.52 0.74
N GLN A 80 -13.24 9.01 1.95
CA GLN A 80 -12.78 10.37 2.22
C GLN A 80 -11.29 10.29 1.95
N LYS A 81 -10.92 10.68 0.74
CA LYS A 81 -9.54 10.70 0.29
C LYS A 81 -8.76 11.38 1.39
N ALA A 82 -7.82 10.68 1.98
CA ALA A 82 -7.03 11.22 3.07
C ALA A 82 -6.50 12.58 2.63
N LYS A 83 -6.77 13.61 3.41
CA LYS A 83 -6.30 14.96 3.10
C LYS A 83 -5.02 15.22 3.86
N PHE A 84 -4.07 15.84 3.21
CA PHE A 84 -2.84 16.27 3.83
C PHE A 84 -3.11 17.35 4.90
N ASN A 85 -2.58 17.12 6.09
CA ASN A 85 -2.63 18.11 7.18
C ASN A 85 -1.20 18.48 7.60
N PRO A 86 -0.72 19.70 7.29
CA PRO A 86 0.66 20.09 7.58
C PRO A 86 1.06 19.95 9.05
N VAL A 87 0.11 20.09 9.99
CA VAL A 87 0.38 20.00 11.42
C VAL A 87 0.74 18.57 11.85
N PHE A 88 0.10 17.57 11.24
CA PHE A 88 0.26 16.16 11.63
C PHE A 88 1.11 15.33 10.66
N ASP A 89 1.20 15.77 9.40
CA ASP A 89 1.87 14.99 8.36
C ASP A 89 3.31 15.41 8.11
N LEU A 90 3.73 16.58 8.57
CA LEU A 90 5.11 17.03 8.49
C LEU A 90 5.90 16.67 9.77
N PRO A 91 7.20 16.41 9.67
CA PRO A 91 7.98 16.31 8.43
C PRO A 91 7.73 14.98 7.70
N ILE A 92 7.81 15.00 6.36
CA ILE A 92 7.80 13.79 5.56
C ILE A 92 9.23 13.28 5.43
N ALA A 93 9.48 12.04 5.86
CA ALA A 93 10.75 11.37 5.65
C ALA A 93 10.68 10.53 4.36
N LEU A 94 11.59 10.80 3.44
CA LEU A 94 11.73 10.10 2.17
C LEU A 94 13.06 9.34 2.15
N TYR A 95 13.03 8.12 1.63
CA TYR A 95 14.18 7.23 1.66
C TYR A 95 14.62 6.87 0.24
N PHE A 96 15.90 6.79 0.05
CA PHE A 96 16.53 6.35 -1.20
C PHE A 96 17.28 5.04 -0.97
N HIS A 97 17.37 4.22 -2.00
CA HIS A 97 18.35 3.14 -2.02
C HIS A 97 19.75 3.72 -1.94
N ASN A 98 20.69 2.90 -1.48
CA ASN A 98 22.09 3.31 -1.33
C ASN A 98 22.60 3.97 -2.61
N ASP A 99 23.28 5.12 -2.45
CA ASP A 99 23.90 5.90 -3.52
C ASP A 99 22.95 6.39 -4.64
N GLU A 100 21.62 6.21 -4.49
CA GLU A 100 20.63 6.78 -5.43
C GLU A 100 20.25 8.22 -5.06
N PRO A 101 19.92 9.04 -6.08
CA PRO A 101 19.90 8.79 -7.53
C PRO A 101 21.31 8.85 -8.16
N ASN A 102 21.49 8.13 -9.27
CA ASN A 102 22.73 8.11 -10.10
C ASN A 102 23.98 7.70 -9.30
N PRO A 103 24.12 6.40 -8.94
CA PRO A 103 25.28 5.90 -8.18
C PRO A 103 26.62 6.29 -8.81
N GLY A 104 27.57 6.68 -7.97
CA GLY A 104 28.92 7.09 -8.38
C GLY A 104 29.01 8.47 -9.05
N SER A 105 27.92 9.20 -9.21
CA SER A 105 27.93 10.51 -9.84
C SER A 105 28.50 11.57 -8.92
N VAL A 106 29.35 12.46 -9.48
CA VAL A 106 29.86 13.66 -8.82
C VAL A 106 29.06 14.93 -9.16
N SER A 107 27.92 14.77 -9.87
CA SER A 107 27.00 15.87 -10.15
C SER A 107 26.02 16.07 -9.00
N PRO A 108 25.73 17.31 -8.57
CA PRO A 108 24.67 17.60 -7.60
C PRO A 108 23.27 17.53 -8.22
N THR A 109 23.14 17.35 -9.55
CA THR A 109 21.87 17.30 -10.28
C THR A 109 21.56 15.91 -10.81
N THR A 110 20.27 15.67 -11.09
CA THR A 110 19.77 14.42 -11.67
C THR A 110 18.51 14.69 -12.49
N GLU A 111 18.28 13.89 -13.52
CA GLU A 111 17.02 13.86 -14.26
C GLU A 111 15.99 12.92 -13.60
N LYS A 112 16.43 12.01 -12.72
CA LYS A 112 15.54 11.07 -12.04
C LYS A 112 14.61 11.79 -11.07
N SER A 113 13.31 11.47 -11.14
CA SER A 113 12.33 11.88 -10.13
C SER A 113 12.38 10.97 -8.90
N TYR A 114 11.93 11.48 -7.76
CA TYR A 114 11.79 10.64 -6.55
C TYR A 114 10.88 9.43 -6.78
N GLN A 115 9.84 9.53 -7.60
CA GLN A 115 8.97 8.40 -7.93
C GLN A 115 9.71 7.25 -8.60
N GLU A 116 10.66 7.56 -9.48
CA GLU A 116 11.50 6.54 -10.11
C GLU A 116 12.43 5.88 -9.10
N CYS A 117 13.07 6.67 -8.24
CA CYS A 117 13.92 6.16 -7.16
C CYS A 117 13.11 5.26 -6.19
N TYR A 118 11.90 5.69 -5.81
CA TYR A 118 10.99 4.91 -4.98
C TYR A 118 10.62 3.57 -5.63
N LYS A 119 10.22 3.57 -6.91
CA LYS A 119 9.87 2.34 -7.64
C LYS A 119 11.05 1.36 -7.69
N GLN A 120 12.24 1.85 -7.99
CA GLN A 120 13.47 1.05 -8.01
C GLN A 120 13.78 0.48 -6.62
N TYR A 121 13.68 1.29 -5.57
CA TYR A 121 13.90 0.84 -4.20
C TYR A 121 12.89 -0.24 -3.79
N ARG A 122 11.62 -0.07 -4.15
CA ARG A 122 10.57 -1.07 -3.87
C ARG A 122 10.85 -2.43 -4.54
N LEU A 123 11.39 -2.44 -5.75
CA LEU A 123 11.77 -3.68 -6.44
C LEU A 123 12.85 -4.47 -5.68
N LEU A 124 13.71 -3.79 -4.92
CA LEU A 124 14.77 -4.40 -4.13
C LEU A 124 14.29 -5.00 -2.79
N SER A 125 13.02 -4.84 -2.42
CA SER A 125 12.49 -5.28 -1.12
C SER A 125 12.78 -6.76 -0.80
N ASN A 126 12.65 -7.65 -1.78
CA ASN A 126 12.94 -9.08 -1.59
C ASN A 126 14.44 -9.34 -1.39
N GLN A 127 15.30 -8.59 -2.06
CA GLN A 127 16.76 -8.67 -1.86
C GLN A 127 17.14 -8.20 -0.46
N TYR A 128 16.54 -7.12 0.03
CA TYR A 128 16.73 -6.65 1.40
C TYR A 128 16.30 -7.68 2.42
N LYS A 129 15.15 -8.33 2.23
CA LYS A 129 14.65 -9.41 3.08
C LYS A 129 15.66 -10.57 3.12
N ALA A 130 16.10 -11.06 1.97
CA ALA A 130 17.08 -12.15 1.87
C ALA A 130 18.44 -11.79 2.49
N ASN A 131 18.91 -10.56 2.36
CA ASN A 131 20.14 -10.10 2.98
C ASN A 131 20.00 -9.97 4.50
N THR A 132 18.83 -9.59 5.00
CA THR A 132 18.58 -9.41 6.43
C THR A 132 18.54 -10.75 7.17
N THR A 133 18.10 -11.82 6.54
CA THR A 133 18.05 -13.17 7.15
C THR A 133 19.33 -13.96 6.98
N ARG A 134 20.22 -13.56 6.08
CA ARG A 134 21.45 -14.29 5.79
C ARG A 134 22.32 -14.50 7.03
N GLY A 135 22.50 -15.75 7.43
CA GLY A 135 23.34 -16.15 8.56
C GLY A 135 22.71 -15.96 9.93
N LEU A 136 21.41 -15.66 9.99
CA LEU A 136 20.67 -15.69 11.25
C LEU A 136 20.29 -17.12 11.63
N ALA A 137 20.08 -17.36 12.92
CA ALA A 137 19.44 -18.58 13.40
C ALA A 137 17.94 -18.55 13.04
N ASP A 138 17.33 -19.72 12.77
CA ASP A 138 15.92 -19.85 12.33
C ASP A 138 14.94 -19.10 13.22
N SER A 139 15.18 -19.07 14.54
CA SER A 139 14.33 -18.35 15.51
C SER A 139 14.35 -16.82 15.35
N LEU A 140 15.34 -16.26 14.68
CA LEU A 140 15.51 -14.81 14.46
C LEU A 140 15.09 -14.37 13.06
N GLU A 141 14.93 -15.30 12.12
CA GLU A 141 14.56 -14.96 10.74
C GLU A 141 13.17 -14.32 10.65
N GLY A 142 12.16 -14.91 11.31
CA GLY A 142 10.79 -14.37 11.32
C GLY A 142 10.72 -12.90 11.78
N PRO A 143 11.21 -12.59 12.99
CA PRO A 143 11.26 -11.21 13.48
C PRO A 143 12.06 -10.25 12.59
N ALA A 144 13.13 -10.71 11.94
CA ALA A 144 13.93 -9.91 11.03
C ALA A 144 13.17 -9.59 9.74
N LEU A 145 12.45 -10.55 9.17
CA LEU A 145 11.57 -10.35 8.01
C LEU A 145 10.43 -9.38 8.32
N GLU A 146 9.75 -9.55 9.46
CA GLU A 146 8.68 -8.65 9.89
C GLU A 146 9.18 -7.20 10.02
N LYS A 147 10.36 -7.00 10.62
CA LYS A 147 10.99 -5.69 10.72
C LYS A 147 11.26 -5.06 9.34
N MET A 148 11.75 -5.86 8.39
CA MET A 148 12.03 -5.38 7.04
C MET A 148 10.74 -5.06 6.28
N GLU A 149 9.70 -5.88 6.42
CA GLU A 149 8.38 -5.58 5.85
C GLU A 149 7.77 -4.32 6.43
N ALA A 150 7.82 -4.18 7.75
CA ALA A 150 7.37 -2.97 8.42
C ALA A 150 8.15 -1.73 7.96
N PHE A 151 9.45 -1.83 7.75
CA PHE A 151 10.25 -0.73 7.22
C PHE A 151 9.77 -0.30 5.82
N PHE A 152 9.61 -1.23 4.89
CA PHE A 152 9.13 -0.88 3.55
C PHE A 152 7.72 -0.29 3.59
N LYS A 153 6.80 -0.89 4.34
CA LYS A 153 5.42 -0.43 4.45
C LYS A 153 5.30 0.92 5.18
N GLU A 154 5.91 1.02 6.39
CA GLU A 154 5.68 2.15 7.29
C GLU A 154 6.61 3.34 7.01
N LYS A 155 7.74 3.12 6.33
CA LYS A 155 8.68 4.19 6.01
C LYS A 155 8.69 4.53 4.51
N ILE A 156 8.91 3.53 3.66
CA ILE A 156 9.05 3.76 2.22
C ILE A 156 7.69 4.08 1.58
N ASP A 157 6.71 3.21 1.75
CA ASP A 157 5.40 3.36 1.10
C ASP A 157 4.60 4.54 1.70
N LYS A 158 4.57 4.67 3.03
CA LYS A 158 3.90 5.82 3.67
C LYS A 158 4.55 7.15 3.31
N GLY A 159 5.88 7.18 3.17
CA GLY A 159 6.58 8.38 2.70
C GLY A 159 6.09 8.82 1.33
N MET A 160 5.99 7.88 0.38
CA MET A 160 5.48 8.16 -0.97
C MET A 160 4.02 8.62 -0.96
N ILE A 161 3.15 7.94 -0.18
CA ILE A 161 1.74 8.32 -0.04
C ILE A 161 1.60 9.75 0.51
N LYS A 162 2.35 10.08 1.57
CA LYS A 162 2.34 11.43 2.15
C LYS A 162 2.86 12.49 1.18
N LEU A 163 3.86 12.17 0.40
CA LEU A 163 4.39 13.06 -0.63
C LEU A 163 3.36 13.34 -1.72
N ASP A 164 2.59 12.34 -2.13
CA ASP A 164 1.52 12.49 -3.11
C ASP A 164 0.37 13.37 -2.57
N LEU A 165 -0.01 13.16 -1.31
CA LEU A 165 -0.99 14.01 -0.62
C LEU A 165 -0.48 15.45 -0.44
N LEU A 166 0.81 15.63 -0.15
CA LEU A 166 1.43 16.96 -0.10
C LEU A 166 1.33 17.65 -1.47
N ALA A 167 1.65 16.96 -2.56
CA ALA A 167 1.59 17.53 -3.90
C ALA A 167 0.15 17.99 -4.24
N GLU A 168 -0.86 17.20 -3.87
CA GLU A 168 -2.27 17.58 -4.02
C GLU A 168 -2.62 18.82 -3.17
N TYR A 169 -2.18 18.85 -1.92
CA TYR A 169 -2.36 20.00 -1.03
C TYR A 169 -1.71 21.27 -1.58
N LEU A 170 -0.46 21.15 -2.09
CA LEU A 170 0.24 22.29 -2.70
C LEU A 170 -0.53 22.88 -3.88
N LEU A 171 -1.08 22.02 -4.73
CA LEU A 171 -1.90 22.45 -5.86
C LEU A 171 -3.18 23.17 -5.40
N GLU A 172 -3.86 22.64 -4.38
CA GLU A 172 -5.06 23.31 -3.81
C GLU A 172 -4.73 24.71 -3.26
N GLN A 173 -3.61 24.83 -2.53
CA GLN A 173 -3.20 26.12 -1.96
C GLN A 173 -2.74 27.11 -3.05
N ALA A 174 -2.04 26.64 -4.08
CA ALA A 174 -1.63 27.46 -5.22
C ALA A 174 -2.84 28.01 -5.99
N HIS A 175 -3.86 27.17 -6.22
CA HIS A 175 -5.13 27.62 -6.81
C HIS A 175 -5.88 28.65 -5.94
N ALA A 176 -5.69 28.60 -4.61
CA ALA A 176 -6.22 29.61 -3.69
C ALA A 176 -5.36 30.90 -3.63
N GLY A 177 -4.34 31.01 -4.49
CA GLY A 177 -3.46 32.19 -4.56
C GLY A 177 -2.47 32.32 -3.39
N LYS A 178 -2.24 31.25 -2.63
CA LYS A 178 -1.29 31.27 -1.50
C LYS A 178 0.12 30.98 -1.96
N GLN A 179 1.07 31.71 -1.42
CA GLN A 179 2.50 31.41 -1.54
C GLN A 179 2.91 30.42 -0.46
N ILE A 180 3.64 29.37 -0.86
CA ILE A 180 4.12 28.32 0.03
C ILE A 180 5.63 28.18 -0.15
N THR A 181 6.35 28.13 0.95
CA THR A 181 7.76 27.81 0.98
C THR A 181 7.95 26.42 1.55
N LEU A 182 8.61 25.55 0.79
CA LEU A 182 9.02 24.22 1.25
C LEU A 182 10.46 24.24 1.71
N HIS A 183 10.70 23.82 2.96
CA HIS A 183 12.06 23.60 3.46
C HIS A 183 12.41 22.12 3.32
N VAL A 184 13.35 21.80 2.46
CA VAL A 184 13.82 20.44 2.19
C VAL A 184 15.24 20.27 2.73
N ARG A 185 15.49 19.14 3.40
CA ARG A 185 16.83 18.76 3.87
C ARG A 185 17.22 17.41 3.26
N GLY A 186 18.33 17.39 2.56
CA GLY A 186 18.94 16.17 2.05
C GLY A 186 19.92 15.58 3.06
N TYR A 187 19.95 14.25 3.13
CA TYR A 187 20.91 13.51 3.96
C TYR A 187 21.53 12.37 3.16
N ALA A 188 22.79 12.07 3.43
CA ALA A 188 23.48 10.88 2.98
C ALA A 188 24.08 10.15 4.19
N SER A 189 24.25 8.83 4.11
CA SER A 189 24.95 8.07 5.14
C SER A 189 26.45 8.36 5.11
N ALA A 190 27.10 8.33 6.27
CA ALA A 190 28.53 8.59 6.41
C ALA A 190 29.45 7.46 5.84
N LEU A 191 29.00 6.75 4.81
CA LEU A 191 29.75 5.64 4.19
C LEU A 191 30.78 6.09 3.16
N HIS A 192 30.66 7.32 2.65
CA HIS A 192 31.57 7.94 1.70
C HIS A 192 32.20 9.21 2.27
N GLU A 193 33.12 9.83 1.50
CA GLU A 193 33.75 11.10 1.82
C GLU A 193 32.69 12.21 1.97
N THR A 194 32.97 13.17 2.83
CA THR A 194 32.05 14.25 3.20
C THR A 194 31.54 15.02 1.98
N GLU A 195 32.42 15.33 1.05
CA GLU A 195 32.07 16.08 -0.16
C GLU A 195 31.15 15.30 -1.07
N TYR A 196 31.40 14.01 -1.27
CA TYR A 196 30.51 13.15 -2.04
C TYR A 196 29.12 13.03 -1.39
N ASN A 197 29.07 12.87 -0.07
CA ASN A 197 27.82 12.80 0.68
C ASN A 197 27.02 14.11 0.60
N TYR A 198 27.70 15.25 0.56
CA TYR A 198 27.07 16.54 0.34
C TYR A 198 26.43 16.60 -1.06
N ILE A 199 27.18 16.29 -2.10
CA ILE A 199 26.70 16.23 -3.49
C ILE A 199 25.53 15.26 -3.64
N LEU A 200 25.60 14.08 -3.01
CA LEU A 200 24.51 13.10 -3.02
C LEU A 200 23.24 13.65 -2.33
N SER A 201 23.40 14.40 -1.23
CA SER A 201 22.27 15.00 -0.53
C SER A 201 21.56 16.07 -1.37
N GLU A 202 22.30 16.89 -2.10
CA GLU A 202 21.76 17.87 -3.05
C GLU A 202 21.04 17.18 -4.20
N ARG A 203 21.63 16.14 -4.78
CA ARG A 203 21.02 15.34 -5.86
C ARG A 203 19.69 14.70 -5.44
N ARG A 204 19.55 14.28 -4.16
CA ARG A 204 18.30 13.80 -3.58
C ARG A 204 17.23 14.90 -3.49
N ILE A 205 17.62 16.12 -3.15
CA ILE A 205 16.71 17.27 -3.18
C ILE A 205 16.21 17.55 -4.59
N VAL A 206 17.11 17.56 -5.59
CA VAL A 206 16.75 17.76 -7.00
C VAL A 206 15.78 16.66 -7.48
N SER A 207 15.99 15.43 -7.08
CA SER A 207 15.09 14.30 -7.42
C SER A 207 13.67 14.51 -6.87
N LEU A 208 13.53 15.08 -5.67
CA LEU A 208 12.22 15.45 -5.11
C LEU A 208 11.59 16.61 -5.89
N GLU A 209 12.38 17.63 -6.26
CA GLU A 209 11.92 18.74 -7.06
C GLU A 209 11.41 18.26 -8.43
N ASN A 210 12.13 17.36 -9.10
CA ASN A 210 11.72 16.73 -10.35
C ASN A 210 10.38 16.00 -10.18
N TYR A 211 10.19 15.28 -9.09
CA TYR A 211 8.90 14.63 -8.80
C TYR A 211 7.76 15.66 -8.71
N LEU A 212 7.92 16.72 -7.94
CA LEU A 212 6.88 17.73 -7.78
C LEU A 212 6.57 18.46 -9.10
N LYS A 213 7.59 18.80 -9.88
CA LYS A 213 7.44 19.44 -11.21
C LYS A 213 6.71 18.54 -12.21
N THR A 214 6.96 17.23 -12.19
CA THR A 214 6.35 16.27 -13.11
C THR A 214 5.05 15.66 -12.60
N TRP A 215 4.67 15.93 -11.37
CA TRP A 215 3.50 15.36 -10.73
C TRP A 215 2.21 15.59 -11.53
N GLN A 216 1.43 14.51 -11.76
CA GLN A 216 0.20 14.52 -12.57
C GLN A 216 0.37 15.30 -13.91
N ASN A 217 1.39 14.94 -14.67
CA ASN A 217 1.73 15.58 -15.95
C ASN A 217 2.08 17.08 -15.82
N GLY A 218 2.75 17.46 -14.73
CA GLY A 218 3.27 18.82 -14.56
C GLY A 218 2.27 19.84 -14.02
N ARG A 219 1.20 19.39 -13.34
CA ARG A 219 0.17 20.31 -12.79
C ARG A 219 0.73 21.33 -11.80
N LEU A 220 1.82 21.00 -11.10
CA LEU A 220 2.49 21.93 -10.19
C LEU A 220 3.55 22.81 -10.88
N GLN A 221 4.01 22.43 -12.06
CA GLN A 221 5.06 23.13 -12.80
C GLN A 221 4.90 24.65 -12.91
N PRO A 222 3.66 25.21 -13.16
CA PRO A 222 3.48 26.65 -13.26
C PRO A 222 3.68 27.44 -11.98
N TYR A 223 3.86 26.77 -10.85
CA TYR A 223 3.97 27.38 -9.52
C TYR A 223 5.37 27.30 -8.92
N PHE A 224 6.36 26.81 -9.70
CA PHE A 224 7.79 26.76 -9.34
C PHE A 224 8.55 27.97 -9.82
#